data_cdbf050dfc3049283f396335bfb6ee45
#
_entry.id   cdbf050dfc3049283f396335bfb6ee45
#
_cell.length_a   1.000
_cell.length_b   1.000
_cell.length_c   1.000
_cell.angle_alpha   90.00
_cell.angle_beta   90.00
_cell.angle_gamma   90.00
#
_symmetry.space_group_name_H-M   'P 1'
#
loop_
_entity.id
_entity.type
_entity.pdbx_description
1 polymer ?
#
loop_
_entity_poly.entity_id
_entity_poly.type
_entity_poly.pdbx_seq_one_letter_code
_entity_poly.pdbx_strand_id
1 'polypeptide(L)'
;MDSRFFIVFADILLPLLLGMALRRWGLSREILRMVIKANVVCVATFLSLVSFWSVHVTKELLWLPISIIPICFIPVLIFYGFQKNRFQNPLDQGSYMISMMLGNIGTLAGLCAYVLYGEKGFAYVQLIAVPQILVIVLFCFPMAQRFYEMGAQRTMETKRTSFIKLLLTPNQLPALGVAAGLLLSGFHVERPQAVGTLFTILIHVSAWMGMMPVGYDLRLGSVGTYAFKLWPIFPVKFILLPTVLYGLTTLFVTDPAMMTCVVLSAGAPTAIFAVAAAQLYGLNVDLAESSFVTTTLAFLFVLYPLVYWWVEFGVM
;
A
#
# COMPACT_ATOMS: atom_id res chain seq x y z
N MET A 1 -0.56 -3.11 -26.63
CA MET A 1 -0.41 -2.69 -25.23
C MET A 1 -0.22 -1.18 -25.26
N ASP A 2 -1.14 -0.45 -24.64
CA ASP A 2 -1.14 1.00 -24.61
C ASP A 2 0.08 1.58 -23.87
N SER A 3 0.52 2.79 -24.28
CA SER A 3 1.56 3.53 -23.56
C SER A 3 1.28 3.68 -22.07
N ARG A 4 0.01 3.74 -21.69
CA ARG A 4 -0.47 3.81 -20.29
C ARG A 4 0.00 2.63 -19.44
N PHE A 5 0.04 1.41 -20.00
CA PHE A 5 0.53 0.23 -19.29
C PHE A 5 1.99 0.39 -18.85
N PHE A 6 2.85 0.87 -19.75
CA PHE A 6 4.28 1.02 -19.46
C PHE A 6 4.60 2.18 -18.51
N ILE A 7 3.72 3.19 -18.43
CA ILE A 7 3.89 4.31 -17.49
C ILE A 7 3.96 3.81 -16.04
N VAL A 8 3.14 2.82 -15.66
CA VAL A 8 3.19 2.25 -14.29
C VAL A 8 4.55 1.67 -13.97
N PHE A 9 5.16 0.93 -14.92
CA PHE A 9 6.51 0.39 -14.72
C PHE A 9 7.55 1.50 -14.57
N ALA A 10 7.46 2.55 -15.39
CA ALA A 10 8.36 3.69 -15.32
C ALA A 10 8.21 4.42 -13.97
N ASP A 11 6.99 4.70 -13.52
CA ASP A 11 6.69 5.43 -12.29
C ASP A 11 7.04 4.65 -11.01
N ILE A 12 7.24 3.35 -11.10
CA ILE A 12 7.63 2.52 -9.95
C ILE A 12 9.12 2.18 -10.00
N LEU A 13 9.61 1.66 -11.14
CA LEU A 13 10.99 1.16 -11.23
C LEU A 13 12.02 2.28 -11.33
N LEU A 14 11.75 3.32 -12.13
CA LEU A 14 12.72 4.41 -12.29
C LEU A 14 13.01 5.17 -10.99
N PRO A 15 12.00 5.58 -10.19
CA PRO A 15 12.30 6.25 -8.93
C PRO A 15 12.93 5.32 -7.88
N LEU A 16 12.65 4.01 -7.88
CA LEU A 16 13.38 3.05 -7.06
C LEU A 16 14.86 3.00 -7.44
N LEU A 17 15.16 2.89 -8.74
CA LEU A 17 16.54 2.90 -9.24
C LEU A 17 17.24 4.24 -8.95
N LEU A 18 16.54 5.35 -9.13
CA LEU A 18 17.05 6.68 -8.81
C LEU A 18 17.38 6.80 -7.33
N GLY A 19 16.51 6.32 -6.45
CA GLY A 19 16.76 6.31 -5.00
C GLY A 19 18.03 5.54 -4.63
N MET A 20 18.25 4.37 -5.23
CA MET A 20 19.49 3.60 -5.05
C MET A 20 20.72 4.36 -5.56
N ALA A 21 20.62 5.05 -6.69
CA ALA A 21 21.69 5.88 -7.24
C ALA A 21 22.00 7.08 -6.32
N LEU A 22 20.98 7.78 -5.84
CA LEU A 22 21.11 8.91 -4.92
C LEU A 22 21.81 8.52 -3.61
N ARG A 23 21.58 7.31 -3.12
CA ARG A 23 22.31 6.76 -1.97
C ARG A 23 23.80 6.62 -2.27
N ARG A 24 24.16 6.11 -3.46
CA ARG A 24 25.56 5.97 -3.87
C ARG A 24 26.25 7.33 -4.06
N TRP A 25 25.50 8.36 -4.47
CA TRP A 25 26.00 9.74 -4.62
C TRP A 25 26.05 10.51 -3.31
N GLY A 26 25.69 9.89 -2.19
CA GLY A 26 25.81 10.51 -0.87
C GLY A 26 24.75 11.55 -0.54
N LEU A 27 23.58 11.51 -1.19
CA LEU A 27 22.48 12.40 -0.85
C LEU A 27 22.08 12.24 0.62
N SER A 28 21.82 13.35 1.30
CA SER A 28 21.44 13.33 2.72
C SER A 28 20.04 12.73 2.92
N ARG A 29 19.87 11.90 3.97
CA ARG A 29 18.56 11.36 4.38
C ARG A 29 17.56 12.45 4.77
N GLU A 30 18.01 13.61 5.16
CA GLU A 30 17.14 14.73 5.54
C GLU A 30 16.35 15.25 4.35
N ILE A 31 16.99 15.34 3.18
CA ILE A 31 16.32 15.73 1.93
C ILE A 31 15.20 14.75 1.60
N LEU A 32 15.45 13.44 1.72
CA LEU A 32 14.44 12.42 1.46
C LEU A 32 13.27 12.48 2.43
N ARG A 33 13.52 12.75 3.71
CA ARG A 33 12.46 12.99 4.70
C ARG A 33 11.61 14.20 4.34
N MET A 34 12.22 15.28 3.83
CA MET A 34 11.48 16.45 3.34
C MET A 34 10.63 16.08 2.12
N VAL A 35 11.15 15.28 1.18
CA VAL A 35 10.41 14.80 0.01
C VAL A 35 9.20 13.98 0.43
N ILE A 36 9.37 13.00 1.34
CA ILE A 36 8.26 12.19 1.87
C ILE A 36 7.21 13.10 2.53
N LYS A 37 7.64 14.03 3.38
CA LYS A 37 6.74 14.94 4.08
C LYS A 37 5.98 15.84 3.10
N ALA A 38 6.65 16.39 2.10
CA ALA A 38 6.02 17.21 1.06
C ALA A 38 5.01 16.38 0.23
N ASN A 39 5.36 15.13 -0.11
CA ASN A 39 4.45 14.24 -0.80
C ASN A 39 3.16 14.01 0.01
N VAL A 40 3.29 13.59 1.27
CA VAL A 40 2.13 13.27 2.11
C VAL A 40 1.29 14.51 2.42
N VAL A 41 1.94 15.60 2.85
CA VAL A 41 1.24 16.81 3.31
C VAL A 41 0.58 17.58 2.17
N CYS A 42 1.28 17.73 1.04
CA CYS A 42 0.80 18.56 -0.06
C CYS A 42 0.19 17.69 -1.18
N VAL A 43 0.99 16.82 -1.78
CA VAL A 43 0.59 16.13 -3.03
C VAL A 43 -0.49 15.09 -2.78
N ALA A 44 -0.29 14.14 -1.85
CA ALA A 44 -1.26 13.10 -1.57
C ALA A 44 -2.56 13.65 -0.97
N THR A 45 -2.48 14.72 -0.15
CA THR A 45 -3.66 15.41 0.38
C THR A 45 -4.46 16.07 -0.75
N PHE A 46 -3.80 16.75 -1.68
CA PHE A 46 -4.44 17.33 -2.86
C PHE A 46 -5.07 16.25 -3.75
N LEU A 47 -4.33 15.18 -4.06
CA LEU A 47 -4.84 14.06 -4.86
C LEU A 47 -6.08 13.43 -4.22
N SER A 48 -6.06 13.22 -2.92
CA SER A 48 -7.20 12.70 -2.16
C SER A 48 -8.40 13.65 -2.24
N LEU A 49 -8.20 14.94 -2.03
CA LEU A 49 -9.27 15.93 -2.11
C LEU A 49 -9.90 15.94 -3.51
N VAL A 50 -9.09 16.04 -4.56
CA VAL A 50 -9.57 16.18 -5.94
C VAL A 50 -10.28 14.92 -6.42
N SER A 51 -9.74 13.72 -6.11
CA SER A 51 -10.36 12.47 -6.52
C SER A 51 -11.74 12.28 -5.88
N PHE A 52 -11.90 12.64 -4.61
CA PHE A 52 -13.18 12.52 -3.91
C PHE A 52 -14.16 13.66 -4.21
N TRP A 53 -13.71 14.76 -4.77
CA TRP A 53 -14.59 15.84 -5.23
C TRP A 53 -15.53 15.40 -6.37
N SER A 54 -15.09 14.44 -7.19
CA SER A 54 -15.88 13.90 -8.32
C SER A 54 -16.59 12.58 -8.02
N VAL A 55 -16.44 12.01 -6.81
CA VAL A 55 -17.05 10.74 -6.46
C VAL A 55 -18.49 10.93 -6.00
N HIS A 56 -19.42 10.22 -6.65
CA HIS A 56 -20.81 10.12 -6.20
C HIS A 56 -20.92 9.09 -5.08
N VAL A 57 -21.43 9.51 -3.93
CA VAL A 57 -21.58 8.63 -2.76
C VAL A 57 -22.74 7.64 -3.00
N THR A 58 -22.41 6.37 -3.10
CA THR A 58 -23.36 5.26 -3.21
C THR A 58 -23.23 4.33 -2.00
N LYS A 59 -24.25 3.50 -1.75
CA LYS A 59 -24.18 2.50 -0.67
C LYS A 59 -23.05 1.48 -0.88
N GLU A 60 -22.71 1.18 -2.13
CA GLU A 60 -21.64 0.26 -2.50
C GLU A 60 -20.26 0.75 -2.06
N LEU A 61 -20.04 2.09 -2.02
CA LEU A 61 -18.81 2.69 -1.53
C LEU A 61 -18.45 2.30 -0.09
N LEU A 62 -19.45 1.97 0.75
CA LEU A 62 -19.22 1.55 2.13
C LEU A 62 -18.46 0.21 2.22
N TRP A 63 -18.54 -0.63 1.18
CA TRP A 63 -17.79 -1.88 1.13
C TRP A 63 -16.28 -1.65 1.03
N LEU A 64 -15.86 -0.59 0.32
CA LEU A 64 -14.44 -0.33 0.07
C LEU A 64 -13.62 -0.20 1.37
N PRO A 65 -13.95 0.67 2.33
CA PRO A 65 -13.21 0.75 3.59
C PRO A 65 -13.36 -0.51 4.46
N ILE A 66 -14.47 -1.25 4.34
CA ILE A 66 -14.68 -2.50 5.09
C ILE A 66 -13.79 -3.62 4.53
N SER A 67 -13.54 -3.63 3.23
CA SER A 67 -12.73 -4.66 2.55
C SER A 67 -11.29 -4.74 3.07
N ILE A 68 -10.77 -3.68 3.73
CA ILE A 68 -9.44 -3.72 4.36
C ILE A 68 -9.34 -4.78 5.46
N ILE A 69 -10.45 -5.11 6.11
CA ILE A 69 -10.48 -6.10 7.19
C ILE A 69 -10.08 -7.49 6.65
N PRO A 70 -10.80 -8.09 5.69
CA PRO A 70 -10.37 -9.38 5.13
C PRO A 70 -9.02 -9.28 4.42
N ILE A 71 -8.67 -8.17 3.74
CA ILE A 71 -7.36 -7.98 3.09
C ILE A 71 -6.22 -8.15 4.11
N CYS A 72 -6.34 -7.58 5.30
CA CYS A 72 -5.28 -7.62 6.30
C CYS A 72 -5.33 -8.87 7.18
N PHE A 73 -6.52 -9.37 7.55
CA PHE A 73 -6.64 -10.41 8.57
C PHE A 73 -6.66 -11.83 8.01
N ILE A 74 -7.10 -12.07 6.78
CA ILE A 74 -6.98 -13.39 6.15
C ILE A 74 -5.51 -13.86 6.12
N PRO A 75 -4.51 -13.04 5.72
CA PRO A 75 -3.11 -13.44 5.80
C PRO A 75 -2.63 -13.77 7.22
N VAL A 76 -3.12 -13.05 8.22
CA VAL A 76 -2.79 -13.32 9.63
C VAL A 76 -3.34 -14.69 10.07
N LEU A 77 -4.58 -15.01 9.70
CA LEU A 77 -5.18 -16.32 9.99
C LEU A 77 -4.40 -17.45 9.30
N ILE A 78 -3.99 -17.26 8.05
CA ILE A 78 -3.18 -18.24 7.31
C ILE A 78 -1.80 -18.39 7.97
N PHE A 79 -1.18 -17.29 8.40
CA PHE A 79 0.09 -17.35 9.10
C PHE A 79 -0.02 -18.20 10.38
N TYR A 80 -0.98 -17.92 11.25
CA TYR A 80 -1.13 -18.68 12.49
C TYR A 80 -1.58 -20.13 12.29
N GLY A 81 -2.42 -20.41 11.27
CA GLY A 81 -2.92 -21.74 10.98
C GLY A 81 -1.88 -22.67 10.34
N PHE A 82 -1.07 -22.13 9.41
CA PHE A 82 -0.26 -22.99 8.53
C PHE A 82 1.22 -22.62 8.44
N GLN A 83 1.61 -21.39 8.77
CA GLN A 83 2.95 -20.88 8.42
C GLN A 83 3.80 -20.46 9.62
N LYS A 84 3.24 -20.37 10.82
CA LYS A 84 3.94 -19.94 12.03
C LYS A 84 5.20 -20.76 12.31
N ASN A 85 5.16 -22.07 12.14
CA ASN A 85 6.26 -22.98 12.42
C ASN A 85 7.35 -23.00 11.32
N ARG A 86 7.17 -22.21 10.24
CA ARG A 86 8.13 -22.13 9.14
C ARG A 86 9.44 -21.41 9.53
N PHE A 87 9.34 -20.49 10.48
CA PHE A 87 10.48 -19.77 11.02
C PHE A 87 10.66 -20.12 12.49
N GLN A 88 11.89 -20.47 12.87
CA GLN A 88 12.21 -20.78 14.28
C GLN A 88 12.38 -19.50 15.10
N ASN A 89 12.94 -18.44 14.48
CA ASN A 89 13.18 -17.16 15.14
C ASN A 89 11.90 -16.30 15.16
N PRO A 90 11.41 -15.89 16.34
CA PRO A 90 10.24 -15.00 16.46
C PRO A 90 10.40 -13.68 15.71
N LEU A 91 11.62 -13.13 15.58
CA LEU A 91 11.88 -11.90 14.82
C LEU A 91 11.58 -12.09 13.33
N ASP A 92 11.92 -13.26 12.77
CA ASP A 92 11.59 -13.61 11.38
C ASP A 92 10.10 -13.83 11.21
N GLN A 93 9.47 -14.52 12.19
CA GLN A 93 8.01 -14.73 12.20
C GLN A 93 7.26 -13.40 12.16
N GLY A 94 7.67 -12.43 12.99
CA GLY A 94 7.08 -11.09 13.04
C GLY A 94 7.21 -10.36 11.71
N SER A 95 8.40 -10.30 11.14
CA SER A 95 8.64 -9.65 9.84
C SER A 95 7.84 -10.29 8.72
N TYR A 96 7.80 -11.62 8.68
CA TYR A 96 7.06 -12.37 7.67
C TYR A 96 5.55 -12.12 7.76
N MET A 97 4.99 -12.23 8.97
CA MET A 97 3.56 -12.01 9.20
C MET A 97 3.12 -10.59 8.83
N ILE A 98 3.88 -9.57 9.26
CA ILE A 98 3.58 -8.18 8.94
C ILE A 98 3.70 -7.93 7.43
N SER A 99 4.66 -8.55 6.76
CA SER A 99 4.82 -8.49 5.31
C SER A 99 3.65 -9.12 4.55
N MET A 100 3.06 -10.17 5.08
CA MET A 100 1.83 -10.76 4.53
C MET A 100 0.61 -9.86 4.77
N MET A 101 0.49 -9.31 5.98
CA MET A 101 -0.66 -8.53 6.43
C MET A 101 -0.81 -7.21 5.69
N LEU A 102 0.28 -6.47 5.50
CA LEU A 102 0.25 -5.12 4.96
C LEU A 102 0.51 -5.09 3.45
N GLY A 103 -0.43 -4.50 2.71
CA GLY A 103 -0.30 -4.23 1.27
C GLY A 103 0.04 -2.79 0.97
N ASN A 104 0.84 -2.54 -0.07
CA ASN A 104 1.13 -1.20 -0.61
C ASN A 104 -0.05 -0.71 -1.47
N ILE A 105 -1.21 -0.54 -0.82
CA ILE A 105 -2.49 -0.25 -1.46
C ILE A 105 -2.48 1.17 -2.02
N GLY A 106 -2.29 2.17 -1.16
CA GLY A 106 -2.48 3.58 -1.54
C GLY A 106 -1.56 4.06 -2.68
N THR A 107 -0.32 3.55 -2.75
CA THR A 107 0.65 4.00 -3.76
C THR A 107 0.61 3.10 -4.99
N LEU A 108 0.92 1.80 -4.86
CA LEU A 108 1.06 0.92 -6.02
C LEU A 108 -0.29 0.53 -6.63
N ALA A 109 -1.21 0.02 -5.83
CA ALA A 109 -2.54 -0.30 -6.36
C ALA A 109 -3.30 0.96 -6.75
N GLY A 110 -3.11 2.10 -6.05
CA GLY A 110 -3.69 3.40 -6.39
C GLY A 110 -3.23 3.91 -7.76
N LEU A 111 -1.93 3.83 -8.08
CA LEU A 111 -1.41 4.20 -9.38
C LEU A 111 -1.95 3.29 -10.50
N CYS A 112 -1.98 1.97 -10.28
CA CYS A 112 -2.54 1.02 -11.24
C CYS A 112 -4.03 1.27 -11.49
N ALA A 113 -4.81 1.53 -10.44
CA ALA A 113 -6.23 1.85 -10.54
C ALA A 113 -6.46 3.19 -11.28
N TYR A 114 -5.58 4.18 -11.08
CA TYR A 114 -5.62 5.42 -11.84
C TYR A 114 -5.40 5.18 -13.33
N VAL A 115 -4.43 4.35 -13.71
CA VAL A 115 -4.16 4.04 -15.11
C VAL A 115 -5.33 3.32 -15.79
N LEU A 116 -6.04 2.45 -15.03
CA LEU A 116 -7.21 1.71 -15.54
C LEU A 116 -8.49 2.55 -15.60
N TYR A 117 -8.78 3.32 -14.56
CA TYR A 117 -10.07 3.97 -14.36
C TYR A 117 -9.98 5.48 -14.06
N GLY A 118 -8.81 6.10 -14.23
CA GLY A 118 -8.58 7.51 -13.94
C GLY A 118 -8.75 7.86 -12.46
N GLU A 119 -9.17 9.08 -12.19
CA GLU A 119 -9.37 9.61 -10.84
C GLU A 119 -10.35 8.77 -10.00
N LYS A 120 -11.39 8.21 -10.63
CA LYS A 120 -12.38 7.34 -10.00
C LYS A 120 -11.73 6.08 -9.40
N GLY A 121 -10.87 5.41 -10.18
CA GLY A 121 -10.12 4.23 -9.72
C GLY A 121 -9.18 4.57 -8.56
N PHE A 122 -8.45 5.69 -8.67
CA PHE A 122 -7.59 6.15 -7.58
C PHE A 122 -8.40 6.40 -6.30
N ALA A 123 -9.55 7.10 -6.38
CA ALA A 123 -10.41 7.36 -5.23
C ALA A 123 -10.89 6.07 -4.55
N TYR A 124 -11.30 5.08 -5.33
CA TYR A 124 -11.74 3.79 -4.78
C TYR A 124 -10.64 3.09 -4.00
N VAL A 125 -9.43 3.03 -4.55
CA VAL A 125 -8.30 2.44 -3.84
C VAL A 125 -7.89 3.25 -2.62
N GLN A 126 -7.94 4.58 -2.67
CA GLN A 126 -7.66 5.41 -1.48
C GLN A 126 -8.68 5.18 -0.37
N LEU A 127 -9.96 4.95 -0.69
CA LEU A 127 -10.98 4.63 0.30
C LEU A 127 -10.72 3.29 1.00
N ILE A 128 -10.13 2.32 0.29
CA ILE A 128 -9.66 1.06 0.88
C ILE A 128 -8.41 1.29 1.74
N ALA A 129 -7.50 2.17 1.31
CA ALA A 129 -6.22 2.40 1.97
C ALA A 129 -6.32 3.23 3.26
N VAL A 130 -7.25 4.19 3.33
CA VAL A 130 -7.39 5.09 4.49
C VAL A 130 -7.53 4.34 5.82
N PRO A 131 -8.39 3.32 5.98
CA PRO A 131 -8.51 2.60 7.24
C PRO A 131 -7.30 1.72 7.58
N GLN A 132 -6.39 1.45 6.64
CA GLN A 132 -5.20 0.63 6.89
C GLN A 132 -4.35 1.19 8.02
N ILE A 133 -4.35 2.50 8.23
CA ILE A 133 -3.60 3.11 9.34
C ILE A 133 -4.10 2.62 10.70
N LEU A 134 -5.42 2.41 10.84
CA LEU A 134 -5.99 1.86 12.07
C LEU A 134 -5.50 0.43 12.29
N VAL A 135 -5.44 -0.36 11.23
CA VAL A 135 -4.90 -1.73 11.28
C VAL A 135 -3.43 -1.72 11.67
N ILE A 136 -2.63 -0.79 11.12
CA ILE A 136 -1.21 -0.67 11.47
C ILE A 136 -1.04 -0.36 12.96
N VAL A 137 -1.78 0.61 13.48
CA VAL A 137 -1.62 1.08 14.86
C VAL A 137 -2.20 0.12 15.88
N LEU A 138 -3.39 -0.40 15.61
CA LEU A 138 -4.12 -1.23 16.58
C LEU A 138 -3.66 -2.69 16.58
N PHE A 139 -3.14 -3.19 15.45
CA PHE A 139 -2.81 -4.60 15.31
C PHE A 139 -1.35 -4.82 14.91
N CYS A 140 -0.84 -4.18 13.84
CA CYS A 140 0.51 -4.43 13.34
C CYS A 140 1.58 -4.08 14.37
N PHE A 141 1.52 -2.89 14.98
CA PHE A 141 2.51 -2.46 15.97
C PHE A 141 2.50 -3.31 17.24
N PRO A 142 1.35 -3.60 17.90
CA PRO A 142 1.32 -4.52 19.03
C PRO A 142 1.82 -5.93 18.71
N MET A 143 1.52 -6.44 17.51
CA MET A 143 2.01 -7.74 17.07
C MET A 143 3.52 -7.72 16.85
N ALA A 144 4.06 -6.66 16.21
CA ALA A 144 5.50 -6.46 16.04
C ALA A 144 6.23 -6.46 17.38
N GLN A 145 5.73 -5.69 18.35
CA GLN A 145 6.26 -5.64 19.71
C GLN A 145 6.27 -7.01 20.37
N ARG A 146 5.15 -7.76 20.29
CA ARG A 146 5.05 -9.10 20.85
C ARG A 146 6.08 -10.08 20.27
N PHE A 147 6.31 -10.05 18.95
CA PHE A 147 7.31 -10.90 18.32
C PHE A 147 8.74 -10.51 18.74
N TYR A 148 9.00 -9.20 18.91
CA TYR A 148 10.27 -8.73 19.44
C TYR A 148 10.51 -9.25 20.86
N GLU A 149 9.55 -9.10 21.76
CA GLU A 149 9.63 -9.56 23.15
C GLU A 149 9.88 -11.07 23.25
N MET A 150 9.22 -11.85 22.39
CA MET A 150 9.44 -13.30 22.31
C MET A 150 10.84 -13.66 21.78
N GLY A 151 11.39 -12.90 20.82
CA GLY A 151 12.69 -13.17 20.21
C GLY A 151 13.88 -12.64 21.02
N ALA A 152 13.74 -11.45 21.60
CA ALA A 152 14.79 -10.79 22.37
C ALA A 152 14.81 -11.22 23.84
N GLN A 153 13.79 -11.94 24.31
CA GLN A 153 13.58 -12.30 25.74
C GLN A 153 13.65 -11.07 26.67
N ARG A 154 13.26 -9.91 26.18
CA ARG A 154 13.26 -8.64 26.89
C ARG A 154 11.96 -7.90 26.63
N THR A 155 11.39 -7.29 27.66
CA THR A 155 10.27 -6.37 27.49
C THR A 155 10.78 -5.07 26.86
N MET A 156 10.13 -4.64 25.80
CA MET A 156 10.44 -3.35 25.17
C MET A 156 9.86 -2.25 26.03
N GLU A 157 10.69 -1.32 26.52
CA GLU A 157 10.21 -0.06 27.07
C GLU A 157 9.57 0.76 25.96
N THR A 158 8.35 0.44 25.63
CA THR A 158 7.61 1.19 24.63
C THR A 158 7.16 2.52 25.25
N LYS A 159 7.69 3.62 24.78
CA LYS A 159 7.02 4.92 24.96
C LYS A 159 5.64 4.76 24.31
N ARG A 160 4.61 4.54 25.12
CA ARG A 160 3.21 4.52 24.66
C ARG A 160 2.94 5.84 23.96
N THR A 161 3.15 5.86 22.65
CA THR A 161 2.74 6.99 21.83
C THR A 161 1.22 7.03 21.91
N SER A 162 0.67 8.08 22.46
CA SER A 162 -0.79 8.23 22.58
C SER A 162 -1.41 8.02 21.21
N PHE A 163 -2.40 7.13 21.11
CA PHE A 163 -3.18 6.87 19.90
C PHE A 163 -3.66 8.17 19.22
N ILE A 164 -4.10 9.15 20.04
CA ILE A 164 -4.51 10.48 19.58
C ILE A 164 -3.36 11.21 18.91
N LYS A 165 -2.13 11.17 19.47
CA LYS A 165 -0.96 11.80 18.85
C LYS A 165 -0.61 11.17 17.50
N LEU A 166 -0.83 9.87 17.34
CA LEU A 166 -0.57 9.16 16.08
C LEU A 166 -1.61 9.51 15.00
N LEU A 167 -2.88 9.67 15.39
CA LEU A 167 -3.95 10.11 14.49
C LEU A 167 -3.85 11.59 14.10
N LEU A 168 -3.23 12.41 14.93
CA LEU A 168 -3.02 13.84 14.67
C LEU A 168 -1.67 14.15 14.00
N THR A 169 -0.99 13.16 13.44
CA THR A 169 0.25 13.41 12.69
C THR A 169 -0.06 14.00 11.29
N PRO A 170 0.87 14.77 10.71
CA PRO A 170 0.74 15.28 9.34
C PRO A 170 0.49 14.16 8.30
N ASN A 171 0.82 12.92 8.61
CA ASN A 171 0.58 11.76 7.74
C ASN A 171 -0.91 11.44 7.56
N GLN A 172 -1.81 12.02 8.36
CA GLN A 172 -3.27 11.85 8.25
C GLN A 172 -3.94 12.92 7.39
N LEU A 173 -3.21 13.91 6.90
CA LEU A 173 -3.76 14.96 6.05
C LEU A 173 -4.45 14.43 4.78
N PRO A 174 -3.99 13.37 4.11
CA PRO A 174 -4.74 12.77 3.00
C PRO A 174 -6.16 12.33 3.38
N ALA A 175 -6.38 11.84 4.61
CA ALA A 175 -7.72 11.48 5.09
C ALA A 175 -8.62 12.70 5.25
N LEU A 176 -8.07 13.85 5.69
CA LEU A 176 -8.79 15.12 5.68
C LEU A 176 -9.08 15.59 4.25
N GLY A 177 -8.17 15.35 3.31
CA GLY A 177 -8.42 15.57 1.87
C GLY A 177 -9.62 14.78 1.37
N VAL A 178 -9.72 13.50 1.73
CA VAL A 178 -10.90 12.65 1.42
C VAL A 178 -12.18 13.28 1.96
N ALA A 179 -12.19 13.64 3.26
CA ALA A 179 -13.36 14.24 3.90
C ALA A 179 -13.76 15.56 3.22
N ALA A 180 -12.80 16.43 2.93
CA ALA A 180 -13.06 17.70 2.25
C ALA A 180 -13.59 17.49 0.82
N GLY A 181 -13.03 16.53 0.06
CA GLY A 181 -13.48 16.18 -1.28
C GLY A 181 -14.92 15.65 -1.28
N LEU A 182 -15.26 14.76 -0.32
CA LEU A 182 -16.64 14.27 -0.16
C LEU A 182 -17.62 15.39 0.20
N LEU A 183 -17.24 16.36 1.03
CA LEU A 183 -18.07 17.52 1.35
C LEU A 183 -18.32 18.37 0.09
N LEU A 184 -17.26 18.67 -0.69
CA LEU A 184 -17.39 19.43 -1.94
C LEU A 184 -18.31 18.71 -2.95
N SER A 185 -18.18 17.38 -3.08
CA SER A 185 -19.07 16.54 -3.90
C SER A 185 -20.51 16.60 -3.39
N GLY A 186 -20.72 16.46 -2.08
CA GLY A 186 -22.05 16.49 -1.46
C GLY A 186 -22.76 17.84 -1.60
N PHE A 187 -22.02 18.96 -1.61
CA PHE A 187 -22.54 20.29 -1.88
C PHE A 187 -22.65 20.63 -3.38
N HIS A 188 -22.36 19.68 -4.26
CA HIS A 188 -22.38 19.85 -5.72
C HIS A 188 -21.55 21.04 -6.21
N VAL A 189 -20.42 21.32 -5.54
CA VAL A 189 -19.51 22.40 -5.94
C VAL A 189 -18.84 22.03 -7.27
N GLU A 190 -18.96 22.89 -8.28
CA GLU A 190 -18.34 22.68 -9.58
C GLU A 190 -16.81 22.65 -9.47
N ARG A 191 -16.19 21.66 -10.10
CA ARG A 191 -14.74 21.52 -10.11
C ARG A 191 -14.12 22.20 -11.32
N PRO A 192 -13.18 23.15 -11.14
CA PRO A 192 -12.47 23.77 -12.26
C PRO A 192 -11.67 22.74 -13.07
N GLN A 193 -11.68 22.84 -14.40
CA GLN A 193 -10.96 21.91 -15.29
C GLN A 193 -9.45 21.85 -15.02
N ALA A 194 -8.84 22.99 -14.65
CA ALA A 194 -7.42 23.06 -14.30
C ALA A 194 -7.02 22.14 -13.16
N VAL A 195 -7.94 21.85 -12.23
CA VAL A 195 -7.71 20.95 -11.10
C VAL A 195 -7.51 19.50 -11.57
N GLY A 196 -8.29 19.04 -12.57
CA GLY A 196 -8.12 17.72 -13.17
C GLY A 196 -6.79 17.57 -13.93
N THR A 197 -6.38 18.61 -14.68
CA THR A 197 -5.07 18.60 -15.35
C THR A 197 -3.92 18.53 -14.35
N LEU A 198 -4.03 19.27 -13.24
CA LEU A 198 -3.04 19.24 -12.18
C LEU A 198 -3.00 17.86 -11.49
N PHE A 199 -4.14 17.22 -11.29
CA PHE A 199 -4.22 15.87 -10.75
C PHE A 199 -3.42 14.88 -11.60
N THR A 200 -3.61 14.88 -12.91
CA THR A 200 -2.90 14.00 -13.86
C THR A 200 -1.38 14.13 -13.76
N ILE A 201 -0.86 15.33 -13.53
CA ILE A 201 0.59 15.54 -13.36
C ILE A 201 1.03 15.06 -11.95
N LEU A 202 0.29 15.45 -10.93
CA LEU A 202 0.69 15.21 -9.55
C LEU A 202 0.61 13.75 -9.12
N ILE A 203 -0.21 12.90 -9.77
CA ILE A 203 -0.27 11.47 -9.47
C ILE A 203 1.06 10.79 -9.78
N HIS A 204 1.69 11.12 -10.91
CA HIS A 204 3.00 10.61 -11.29
C HIS A 204 4.09 11.17 -10.37
N VAL A 205 4.07 12.47 -10.08
CA VAL A 205 4.99 13.10 -9.12
C VAL A 205 4.89 12.44 -7.75
N SER A 206 3.67 12.16 -7.26
CA SER A 206 3.46 11.47 -5.99
C SER A 206 4.06 10.07 -5.98
N ALA A 207 3.91 9.30 -7.08
CA ALA A 207 4.52 7.99 -7.22
C ALA A 207 6.06 8.08 -7.12
N TRP A 208 6.68 9.03 -7.81
CA TRP A 208 8.12 9.25 -7.76
C TRP A 208 8.59 9.68 -6.37
N MET A 209 7.91 10.65 -5.74
CA MET A 209 8.24 11.12 -4.39
C MET A 209 8.05 10.02 -3.33
N GLY A 210 7.15 9.07 -3.55
CA GLY A 210 6.92 7.92 -2.68
C GLY A 210 7.94 6.79 -2.86
N MET A 211 8.28 6.46 -4.13
CA MET A 211 9.14 5.30 -4.44
C MET A 211 10.64 5.62 -4.35
N MET A 212 11.06 6.84 -4.63
CA MET A 212 12.47 7.23 -4.59
C MET A 212 13.10 7.08 -3.17
N PRO A 213 12.47 7.52 -2.06
CA PRO A 213 12.99 7.27 -0.72
C PRO A 213 13.05 5.77 -0.37
N VAL A 214 12.09 5.00 -0.87
CA VAL A 214 12.09 3.55 -0.71
C VAL A 214 13.33 2.94 -1.37
N GLY A 215 13.58 3.29 -2.64
CA GLY A 215 14.79 2.85 -3.36
C GLY A 215 16.08 3.23 -2.65
N TYR A 216 16.14 4.41 -2.04
CA TYR A 216 17.30 4.86 -1.26
C TYR A 216 17.58 3.98 -0.04
N ASP A 217 16.56 3.56 0.68
CA ASP A 217 16.72 2.76 1.90
C ASP A 217 16.89 1.25 1.61
N LEU A 218 16.53 0.77 0.40
CA LEU A 218 16.61 -0.64 0.02
C LEU A 218 18.04 -1.21 0.08
N ARG A 219 18.16 -2.41 0.65
CA ARG A 219 19.39 -3.22 0.68
C ARG A 219 19.19 -4.51 -0.10
N LEU A 220 19.58 -4.53 -1.37
CA LEU A 220 19.36 -5.69 -2.25
C LEU A 220 20.18 -6.93 -1.88
N GLY A 221 21.21 -6.80 -1.05
CA GLY A 221 22.13 -7.92 -0.71
C GLY A 221 21.46 -9.11 -0.02
N SER A 222 20.36 -8.88 0.70
CA SER A 222 19.63 -9.92 1.44
C SER A 222 18.51 -10.59 0.63
N VAL A 223 18.12 -10.02 -0.51
CA VAL A 223 16.96 -10.50 -1.30
C VAL A 223 17.12 -11.96 -1.72
N GLY A 224 18.29 -12.34 -2.22
CA GLY A 224 18.58 -13.73 -2.62
C GLY A 224 18.49 -14.74 -1.47
N THR A 225 18.84 -14.33 -0.26
CA THR A 225 18.85 -15.19 0.93
C THR A 225 17.44 -15.56 1.38
N TYR A 226 16.50 -14.62 1.27
CA TYR A 226 15.12 -14.82 1.77
C TYR A 226 14.11 -15.16 0.68
N ALA A 227 14.43 -14.95 -0.61
CA ALA A 227 13.48 -15.15 -1.71
C ALA A 227 12.78 -16.52 -1.67
N PHE A 228 13.54 -17.60 -1.45
CA PHE A 228 12.97 -18.94 -1.36
C PHE A 228 12.12 -19.16 -0.10
N LYS A 229 12.45 -18.50 1.03
CA LYS A 229 11.66 -18.58 2.26
C LYS A 229 10.34 -17.84 2.14
N LEU A 230 10.26 -16.85 1.25
CA LEU A 230 9.12 -15.98 1.06
C LEU A 230 8.08 -16.52 0.05
N TRP A 231 8.39 -17.64 -0.66
CA TRP A 231 7.52 -18.13 -1.71
C TRP A 231 6.03 -18.31 -1.32
N PRO A 232 5.66 -18.70 -0.06
CA PRO A 232 4.24 -18.87 0.28
C PRO A 232 3.45 -17.56 0.42
N ILE A 233 4.14 -16.41 0.43
CA ILE A 233 3.47 -15.10 0.35
C ILE A 233 2.76 -14.94 -1.00
N PHE A 234 3.37 -15.44 -2.08
CA PHE A 234 2.88 -15.23 -3.44
C PHE A 234 1.49 -15.83 -3.68
N PRO A 235 1.22 -17.13 -3.42
CA PRO A 235 -0.11 -17.68 -3.61
C PRO A 235 -1.14 -17.03 -2.68
N VAL A 236 -0.76 -16.60 -1.49
CA VAL A 236 -1.68 -15.92 -0.57
C VAL A 236 -2.06 -14.54 -1.12
N LYS A 237 -1.07 -13.70 -1.46
CA LYS A 237 -1.32 -12.32 -1.91
C LYS A 237 -1.85 -12.23 -3.34
N PHE A 238 -1.38 -13.08 -4.26
CA PHE A 238 -1.66 -12.91 -5.69
C PHE A 238 -2.72 -13.85 -6.24
N ILE A 239 -3.12 -14.88 -5.48
CA ILE A 239 -4.18 -15.80 -5.89
C ILE A 239 -5.32 -15.80 -4.87
N LEU A 240 -5.04 -16.22 -3.63
CA LEU A 240 -6.07 -16.43 -2.64
C LEU A 240 -6.81 -15.14 -2.27
N LEU A 241 -6.09 -14.08 -1.88
CA LEU A 241 -6.71 -12.81 -1.49
C LEU A 241 -7.51 -12.19 -2.63
N PRO A 242 -6.97 -11.98 -3.84
CA PRO A 242 -7.75 -11.46 -4.95
C PRO A 242 -9.00 -12.28 -5.26
N THR A 243 -8.90 -13.61 -5.26
CA THR A 243 -10.04 -14.50 -5.54
C THR A 243 -11.11 -14.42 -4.45
N VAL A 244 -10.72 -14.49 -3.18
CA VAL A 244 -11.66 -14.39 -2.05
C VAL A 244 -12.31 -13.02 -2.02
N LEU A 245 -11.52 -11.95 -2.18
CA LEU A 245 -12.05 -10.58 -2.16
C LEU A 245 -12.94 -10.31 -3.37
N TYR A 246 -12.63 -10.84 -4.56
CA TYR A 246 -13.51 -10.78 -5.70
C TYR A 246 -14.87 -11.41 -5.36
N GLY A 247 -14.88 -12.66 -4.88
CA GLY A 247 -16.13 -13.35 -4.51
C GLY A 247 -16.92 -12.66 -3.40
N LEU A 248 -16.24 -12.10 -2.38
CA LEU A 248 -16.92 -11.31 -1.33
C LEU A 248 -17.48 -10.00 -1.90
N THR A 249 -16.76 -9.34 -2.80
CA THR A 249 -17.17 -8.04 -3.35
C THR A 249 -18.40 -8.17 -4.24
N THR A 250 -18.56 -9.26 -5.00
CA THR A 250 -19.77 -9.49 -5.82
C THR A 250 -21.07 -9.54 -5.02
N LEU A 251 -21.01 -9.77 -3.70
CA LEU A 251 -22.19 -9.76 -2.82
C LEU A 251 -22.66 -8.34 -2.46
N PHE A 252 -21.81 -7.33 -2.61
CA PHE A 252 -22.07 -5.97 -2.11
C PHE A 252 -21.94 -4.91 -3.19
N VAL A 253 -21.25 -5.20 -4.29
CA VAL A 253 -20.87 -4.24 -5.33
C VAL A 253 -21.18 -4.80 -6.71
N THR A 254 -21.74 -3.95 -7.55
CA THR A 254 -22.05 -4.26 -8.96
C THR A 254 -21.16 -3.49 -9.94
N ASP A 255 -20.49 -2.39 -9.49
CA ASP A 255 -19.60 -1.59 -10.33
C ASP A 255 -18.29 -2.37 -10.62
N PRO A 256 -18.01 -2.73 -11.89
CA PRO A 256 -16.79 -3.45 -12.27
C PRO A 256 -15.50 -2.71 -11.88
N ALA A 257 -15.50 -1.38 -11.92
CA ALA A 257 -14.34 -0.60 -11.52
C ALA A 257 -14.05 -0.73 -10.01
N MET A 258 -15.08 -0.74 -9.16
CA MET A 258 -14.91 -1.01 -7.73
C MET A 258 -14.40 -2.43 -7.48
N MET A 259 -14.94 -3.43 -8.18
CA MET A 259 -14.49 -4.83 -8.07
C MET A 259 -13.00 -4.95 -8.41
N THR A 260 -12.59 -4.38 -9.54
CA THR A 260 -11.19 -4.39 -9.96
C THR A 260 -10.29 -3.67 -8.94
N CYS A 261 -10.72 -2.53 -8.38
CA CYS A 261 -9.97 -1.80 -7.36
C CYS A 261 -9.80 -2.62 -6.07
N VAL A 262 -10.80 -3.41 -5.66
CA VAL A 262 -10.69 -4.32 -4.52
C VAL A 262 -9.72 -5.46 -4.83
N VAL A 263 -9.78 -6.06 -6.02
CA VAL A 263 -8.86 -7.12 -6.47
C VAL A 263 -7.42 -6.63 -6.49
N LEU A 264 -7.16 -5.45 -7.08
CA LEU A 264 -5.83 -4.81 -7.08
C LEU A 264 -5.33 -4.54 -5.65
N SER A 265 -6.21 -4.07 -4.77
CA SER A 265 -5.87 -3.78 -3.39
C SER A 265 -5.58 -5.04 -2.59
N ALA A 266 -6.35 -6.11 -2.81
CA ALA A 266 -6.14 -7.41 -2.19
C ALA A 266 -4.82 -8.05 -2.63
N GLY A 267 -4.49 -7.93 -3.90
CA GLY A 267 -3.22 -8.39 -4.48
C GLY A 267 -2.07 -7.39 -4.33
N ALA A 268 -2.22 -6.29 -3.60
CA ALA A 268 -1.16 -5.32 -3.44
C ALA A 268 0.11 -5.95 -2.81
N PRO A 269 1.31 -5.61 -3.32
CA PRO A 269 2.56 -6.17 -2.79
C PRO A 269 2.78 -5.70 -1.35
N THR A 270 3.76 -6.27 -0.67
CA THR A 270 4.10 -5.88 0.71
C THR A 270 4.30 -4.37 0.83
N ALA A 271 3.68 -3.78 1.85
CA ALA A 271 3.79 -2.34 2.09
C ALA A 271 5.19 -1.94 2.61
N ILE A 272 5.61 -0.72 2.29
CA ILE A 272 6.81 -0.12 2.90
C ILE A 272 6.65 0.02 4.42
N PHE A 273 5.41 0.16 4.91
CA PHE A 273 5.11 0.18 6.35
C PHE A 273 5.49 -1.13 7.06
N ALA A 274 5.56 -2.27 6.36
CA ALA A 274 6.05 -3.52 6.93
C ALA A 274 7.56 -3.44 7.23
N VAL A 275 8.34 -2.83 6.32
CA VAL A 275 9.76 -2.56 6.52
C VAL A 275 9.97 -1.56 7.66
N ALA A 276 9.21 -0.48 7.68
CA ALA A 276 9.27 0.52 8.74
C ALA A 276 8.92 -0.07 10.12
N ALA A 277 7.91 -0.93 10.20
CA ALA A 277 7.55 -1.62 11.45
C ALA A 277 8.68 -2.57 11.89
N ALA A 278 9.29 -3.31 10.97
CA ALA A 278 10.44 -4.17 11.28
C ALA A 278 11.63 -3.37 11.83
N GLN A 279 11.92 -2.21 11.25
CA GLN A 279 12.97 -1.30 11.75
C GLN A 279 12.63 -0.72 13.13
N LEU A 280 11.40 -0.27 13.32
CA LEU A 280 10.95 0.38 14.55
C LEU A 280 10.94 -0.58 15.75
N TYR A 281 10.54 -1.81 15.52
CA TYR A 281 10.39 -2.83 16.57
C TYR A 281 11.55 -3.84 16.62
N GLY A 282 12.64 -3.62 15.87
CA GLY A 282 13.82 -4.49 15.92
C GLY A 282 13.58 -5.92 15.43
N LEU A 283 12.65 -6.10 14.49
CA LEU A 283 12.42 -7.37 13.81
C LEU A 283 13.46 -7.59 12.70
N ASN A 284 13.34 -8.65 11.91
CA ASN A 284 14.23 -8.90 10.77
C ASN A 284 13.91 -7.98 9.58
N VAL A 285 14.67 -6.88 9.48
CA VAL A 285 14.50 -5.87 8.43
C VAL A 285 14.83 -6.44 7.05
N ASP A 286 15.88 -7.25 6.94
CA ASP A 286 16.32 -7.85 5.67
C ASP A 286 15.23 -8.75 5.07
N LEU A 287 14.50 -9.49 5.91
CA LEU A 287 13.37 -10.30 5.48
C LEU A 287 12.20 -9.42 5.00
N ALA A 288 11.89 -8.34 5.72
CA ALA A 288 10.82 -7.41 5.33
C ALA A 288 11.15 -6.67 4.02
N GLU A 289 12.39 -6.19 3.83
CA GLU A 289 12.88 -5.58 2.59
C GLU A 289 12.84 -6.57 1.42
N SER A 290 13.29 -7.81 1.65
CA SER A 290 13.23 -8.88 0.64
C SER A 290 11.80 -9.18 0.22
N SER A 291 10.86 -9.20 1.17
CA SER A 291 9.43 -9.38 0.91
C SER A 291 8.87 -8.21 0.08
N PHE A 292 9.21 -6.98 0.44
CA PHE A 292 8.80 -5.80 -0.33
C PHE A 292 9.27 -5.88 -1.78
N VAL A 293 10.56 -6.14 -2.01
CA VAL A 293 11.14 -6.19 -3.36
C VAL A 293 10.52 -7.31 -4.19
N THR A 294 10.54 -8.54 -3.67
CA THR A 294 10.08 -9.71 -4.41
C THR A 294 8.60 -9.65 -4.74
N THR A 295 7.76 -9.21 -3.79
CA THR A 295 6.32 -9.07 -4.05
C THR A 295 6.00 -7.89 -4.95
N THR A 296 6.77 -6.79 -4.90
CA THR A 296 6.62 -5.66 -5.84
C THR A 296 6.93 -6.08 -7.27
N LEU A 297 8.02 -6.81 -7.49
CA LEU A 297 8.35 -7.35 -8.81
C LEU A 297 7.27 -8.33 -9.30
N ALA A 298 6.80 -9.25 -8.46
CA ALA A 298 5.74 -10.17 -8.84
C ALA A 298 4.41 -9.45 -9.14
N PHE A 299 4.08 -8.41 -8.37
CA PHE A 299 2.91 -7.58 -8.65
C PHE A 299 3.01 -6.92 -10.03
N LEU A 300 4.13 -6.27 -10.32
CA LEU A 300 4.34 -5.55 -11.58
C LEU A 300 4.41 -6.46 -12.80
N PHE A 301 5.08 -7.62 -12.68
CA PHE A 301 5.30 -8.48 -13.83
C PHE A 301 4.27 -9.61 -13.99
N VAL A 302 3.46 -9.88 -12.97
CA VAL A 302 2.45 -10.95 -13.02
C VAL A 302 1.04 -10.40 -12.77
N LEU A 303 0.75 -9.87 -11.58
CA LEU A 303 -0.63 -9.52 -11.23
C LEU A 303 -1.15 -8.34 -12.03
N TYR A 304 -0.40 -7.23 -12.09
CA TYR A 304 -0.84 -6.04 -12.82
C TYR A 304 -1.09 -6.30 -14.31
N PRO A 305 -0.19 -7.00 -15.05
CA PRO A 305 -0.47 -7.39 -16.43
C PRO A 305 -1.72 -8.27 -16.59
N LEU A 306 -1.95 -9.21 -15.67
CA LEU A 306 -3.15 -10.06 -15.71
C LEU A 306 -4.43 -9.24 -15.48
N VAL A 307 -4.43 -8.33 -14.50
CA VAL A 307 -5.58 -7.46 -14.24
C VAL A 307 -5.79 -6.47 -15.37
N TYR A 308 -4.71 -5.89 -15.92
CA TYR A 308 -4.78 -4.99 -17.06
C TYR A 308 -5.40 -5.69 -18.28
N TRP A 309 -4.92 -6.89 -18.60
CA TRP A 309 -5.46 -7.71 -19.69
C TRP A 309 -6.94 -8.05 -19.46
N TRP A 310 -7.28 -8.44 -18.24
CA TRP A 310 -8.67 -8.78 -17.87
C TRP A 310 -9.64 -7.60 -18.05
N VAL A 311 -9.22 -6.38 -17.70
CA VAL A 311 -10.02 -5.14 -17.87
C VAL A 311 -10.11 -4.74 -19.34
N GLU A 312 -9.00 -4.78 -20.09
CA GLU A 312 -8.93 -4.31 -21.47
C GLU A 312 -9.67 -5.22 -22.45
N PHE A 313 -9.61 -6.54 -22.24
CA PHE A 313 -10.25 -7.51 -23.12
C PHE A 313 -11.65 -7.94 -22.69
N GLY A 314 -12.25 -7.27 -21.71
CA GLY A 314 -13.69 -7.32 -21.49
C GLY A 314 -14.24 -8.65 -21.00
N VAL A 315 -13.55 -9.31 -20.07
CA VAL A 315 -14.10 -10.51 -19.41
C VAL A 315 -15.07 -10.13 -18.27
N MET A 316 -15.34 -8.83 -18.12
CA MET A 316 -16.41 -8.29 -17.27
C MET A 316 -17.55 -7.70 -18.09
#